data_d8685d97baf7ee82cc7e3905f6ba3d09
#
_entry.id   d8685d97baf7ee82cc7e3905f6ba3d09
#
_cell.length_a   1.000
_cell.length_b   1.000
_cell.length_c   1.000
_cell.angle_alpha   90.00
_cell.angle_beta   90.00
_cell.angle_gamma   90.00
#
_symmetry.space_group_name_H-M   'P 1'
#
loop_
_entity.id
_entity.type
_entity.pdbx_description
1 polymer ?
#
loop_
_entity_poly.entity_id
_entity_poly.type
_entity_poly.pdbx_seq_one_letter_code
_entity_poly.pdbx_strand_id
1 'polypeptide(L)'
;MAASENGKKMADKKLYKVVFLNNNKVYELFSNNVVSSGLWGFVEVSGLVFETSDGLVVDPTEEKMRQEFEHASVLHLPIQSVLRVEEVAKRGQCLIRDRKSGEKVTPFPVSPPSRSSS
;
A
#
# COMPACT_ATOMS: atom_id res chain seq x y z
N MET A 1 25.52 -21.40 3.47
CA MET A 1 25.29 -21.00 3.48
C MET A 1 24.71 -20.19 3.57
N ALA A 2 24.53 -20.43 3.72
CA ALA A 2 23.63 -19.66 4.15
C ALA A 2 23.96 -18.35 4.07
N ALA A 3 24.91 -18.13 4.45
CA ALA A 3 25.34 -16.90 4.44
C ALA A 3 25.07 -16.30 3.25
N SER A 4 25.32 -16.90 2.35
CA SER A 4 25.20 -16.26 1.25
C SER A 4 23.98 -15.64 1.16
N GLU A 5 23.11 -16.12 1.75
CA GLU A 5 21.95 -15.56 1.60
C GLU A 5 21.82 -14.35 2.20
N ASN A 6 22.58 -13.96 3.01
CA ASN A 6 22.42 -12.71 3.61
C ASN A 6 22.47 -11.61 2.67
N GLY A 7 23.46 -11.49 1.96
CA GLY A 7 23.56 -10.41 1.06
C GLY A 7 22.51 -10.53 0.05
N LYS A 8 22.24 -11.69 -0.32
CA LYS A 8 21.28 -11.82 -1.23
C LYS A 8 19.99 -11.41 -0.76
N LYS A 9 19.67 -11.63 0.44
CA LYS A 9 18.45 -11.24 0.93
C LYS A 9 18.21 -9.84 0.78
N MET A 10 19.17 -9.03 0.92
CA MET A 10 18.95 -7.64 0.77
C MET A 10 18.65 -7.34 -0.64
N ALA A 11 19.31 -7.97 -1.54
CA ALA A 11 19.06 -7.70 -2.91
C ALA A 11 17.83 -8.37 -3.39
N ASP A 12 17.45 -9.42 -2.72
CA ASP A 12 16.30 -10.17 -3.15
C ASP A 12 15.04 -9.87 -2.38
N LYS A 13 14.95 -8.70 -1.81
CA LYS A 13 13.76 -8.36 -1.10
C LYS A 13 12.59 -8.44 -2.05
N LYS A 14 11.58 -9.14 -1.67
CA LYS A 14 10.43 -9.32 -2.52
C LYS A 14 9.55 -8.10 -2.50
N LEU A 15 8.78 -7.94 -3.55
CA LEU A 15 7.86 -6.83 -3.68
C LEU A 15 6.53 -7.39 -4.13
N TYR A 16 5.48 -7.00 -3.43
CA TYR A 16 4.14 -7.48 -3.72
C TYR A 16 3.21 -6.33 -3.99
N LYS A 17 2.33 -6.54 -4.96
CA LYS A 17 1.25 -5.60 -5.20
C LYS A 17 0.05 -6.21 -4.52
N VAL A 18 -0.57 -5.47 -3.63
CA VAL A 18 -1.71 -5.95 -2.85
C VAL A 18 -2.93 -5.12 -3.23
N VAL A 19 -3.99 -5.80 -3.63
CA VAL A 19 -5.22 -5.16 -4.03
C VAL A 19 -6.30 -5.59 -3.05
N PHE A 20 -6.92 -4.65 -2.38
CA PHE A 20 -7.90 -5.00 -1.34
C PHE A 20 -8.99 -3.94 -1.20
N LEU A 21 -10.09 -4.34 -0.59
CA LEU A 21 -11.19 -3.44 -0.35
C LEU A 21 -10.98 -2.70 0.95
N ASN A 22 -11.18 -1.41 0.93
CA ASN A 22 -11.01 -0.57 2.09
C ASN A 22 -12.00 0.59 1.99
N ASN A 23 -12.94 0.67 2.93
CA ASN A 23 -13.91 1.75 2.93
C ASN A 23 -14.67 1.83 1.62
N ASN A 24 -15.07 0.68 1.12
CA ASN A 24 -15.86 0.59 -0.10
C ASN A 24 -15.11 1.06 -1.35
N LYS A 25 -13.79 1.10 -1.27
CA LYS A 25 -12.97 1.40 -2.41
C LYS A 25 -11.93 0.32 -2.56
N VAL A 26 -11.36 0.21 -3.75
CA VAL A 26 -10.33 -0.78 -4.01
C VAL A 26 -8.99 -0.08 -3.96
N TYR A 27 -8.14 -0.52 -3.05
CA TYR A 27 -6.81 0.05 -2.87
C TYR A 27 -5.79 -0.86 -3.54
N GLU A 28 -4.79 -0.27 -4.18
CA GLU A 28 -3.67 -1.01 -4.74
C GLU A 28 -2.41 -0.39 -4.17
N LEU A 29 -1.65 -1.15 -3.43
CA LEU A 29 -0.41 -0.65 -2.87
C LEU A 29 0.67 -1.71 -2.94
N PHE A 30 1.87 -1.36 -2.51
CA PHE A 30 2.99 -2.26 -2.60
C PHE A 30 3.63 -2.49 -1.24
N SER A 31 4.10 -3.69 -1.00
CA SER A 31 4.73 -4.03 0.26
C SER A 31 5.82 -5.06 0.04
N ASN A 32 6.69 -5.18 1.02
CA ASN A 32 7.77 -6.15 0.92
C ASN A 32 7.42 -7.48 1.58
N ASN A 33 6.33 -7.56 2.28
CA ASN A 33 6.00 -8.78 2.99
C ASN A 33 4.51 -9.02 3.06
N VAL A 34 4.07 -10.17 2.59
CA VAL A 34 2.67 -10.56 2.67
C VAL A 34 2.67 -12.03 3.09
N VAL A 35 2.09 -12.31 4.24
CA VAL A 35 2.07 -13.67 4.75
C VAL A 35 0.74 -13.93 5.46
N SER A 36 0.48 -15.16 5.79
CA SER A 36 -0.68 -15.47 6.60
C SER A 36 -0.51 -14.85 7.96
N SER A 37 -1.56 -14.24 8.44
CA SER A 37 -1.50 -13.58 9.73
C SER A 37 -1.63 -14.59 10.86
N GLY A 38 -1.09 -14.25 12.02
CA GLY A 38 -1.36 -15.01 13.21
C GLY A 38 -2.80 -14.86 13.64
N LEU A 39 -3.50 -13.85 13.12
CA LEU A 39 -4.92 -13.71 13.40
C LEU A 39 -5.68 -14.53 12.38
N TRP A 40 -6.53 -15.41 12.86
CA TRP A 40 -7.24 -16.31 11.96
C TRP A 40 -8.11 -15.53 10.97
N GLY A 41 -8.04 -15.92 9.71
CA GLY A 41 -8.86 -15.27 8.69
C GLY A 41 -8.31 -13.95 8.18
N PHE A 42 -7.07 -13.62 8.51
CA PHE A 42 -6.46 -12.38 8.07
C PHE A 42 -5.18 -12.65 7.29
N VAL A 43 -4.80 -11.67 6.50
CA VAL A 43 -3.53 -11.68 5.79
C VAL A 43 -2.69 -10.56 6.36
N GLU A 44 -1.44 -10.81 6.62
CA GLU A 44 -0.55 -9.82 7.20
C GLU A 44 0.25 -9.14 6.10
N VAL A 45 0.20 -7.81 6.04
CA VAL A 45 0.92 -7.02 5.06
C VAL A 45 1.81 -6.05 5.82
N SER A 46 3.10 -6.09 5.57
CA SER A 46 4.00 -5.20 6.26
C SER A 46 5.09 -4.72 5.30
N GLY A 47 5.86 -3.76 5.73
CA GLY A 47 6.88 -3.20 4.86
C GLY A 47 6.26 -2.46 3.69
N LEU A 48 5.31 -1.58 3.96
CA LEU A 48 4.66 -0.82 2.90
C LEU A 48 5.68 0.06 2.21
N VAL A 49 5.58 0.15 0.90
CA VAL A 49 6.53 0.88 0.09
C VAL A 49 5.83 2.03 -0.59
N PHE A 50 6.22 3.25 -0.26
CA PHE A 50 5.68 4.44 -0.91
C PHE A 50 6.82 5.19 -1.56
N GLU A 51 6.55 5.75 -2.72
CA GLU A 51 7.57 6.47 -3.45
C GLU A 51 7.71 7.86 -2.90
N THR A 52 8.93 8.26 -2.59
CA THR A 52 9.17 9.60 -2.11
C THR A 52 10.31 10.22 -2.91
N SER A 53 10.29 11.51 -3.01
CA SER A 53 11.32 12.25 -3.65
C SER A 53 11.79 13.27 -2.65
N ASP A 54 13.03 13.17 -2.21
CA ASP A 54 13.56 14.06 -1.19
C ASP A 54 12.68 14.04 0.06
N GLY A 55 12.20 12.88 0.39
CA GLY A 55 11.40 12.75 1.59
C GLY A 55 9.96 13.19 1.40
N LEU A 56 9.58 13.60 0.21
CA LEU A 56 8.23 14.03 -0.05
C LEU A 56 7.52 13.04 -0.94
N VAL A 57 6.24 12.84 -0.68
CA VAL A 57 5.42 12.04 -1.54
C VAL A 57 4.67 13.01 -2.42
N VAL A 58 4.93 12.95 -3.73
CA VAL A 58 4.31 13.89 -4.64
C VAL A 58 2.97 13.47 -5.17
N ASP A 59 2.73 12.20 -5.25
CA ASP A 59 1.46 11.70 -5.76
C ASP A 59 0.40 11.81 -4.68
N PRO A 60 -0.71 12.51 -4.92
CA PRO A 60 -1.74 12.68 -3.88
C PRO A 60 -2.31 11.37 -3.37
N THR A 61 -2.42 10.37 -4.22
CA THR A 61 -2.96 9.08 -3.78
C THR A 61 -1.97 8.40 -2.85
N GLU A 62 -0.69 8.44 -3.18
CA GLU A 62 0.30 7.83 -2.31
C GLU A 62 0.40 8.59 -1.00
N GLU A 63 0.27 9.90 -1.05
CA GLU A 63 0.33 10.69 0.16
C GLU A 63 -0.82 10.32 1.08
N LYS A 64 -2.02 10.17 0.52
CA LYS A 64 -3.15 9.79 1.31
C LYS A 64 -2.96 8.43 1.93
N MET A 65 -2.46 7.46 1.19
CA MET A 65 -2.22 6.13 1.71
C MET A 65 -1.14 6.14 2.75
N ARG A 66 -0.07 6.89 2.50
CA ARG A 66 1.01 6.97 3.47
C ARG A 66 0.49 7.52 4.80
N GLN A 67 -0.31 8.57 4.74
CA GLN A 67 -0.86 9.13 5.95
C GLN A 67 -1.80 8.17 6.65
N GLU A 68 -2.60 7.47 5.88
CA GLU A 68 -3.57 6.55 6.46
C GLU A 68 -2.87 5.40 7.19
N PHE A 69 -1.78 4.90 6.66
CA PHE A 69 -1.13 3.73 7.22
C PHE A 69 0.20 4.00 7.92
N GLU A 70 0.57 5.27 8.05
CA GLU A 70 1.91 5.55 8.55
C GLU A 70 2.18 5.06 9.97
N HIS A 71 1.18 4.92 10.77
CA HIS A 71 1.40 4.45 12.13
C HIS A 71 1.22 2.94 12.28
N ALA A 72 0.96 2.25 11.20
CA ALA A 72 0.77 0.82 11.26
C ALA A 72 2.06 0.12 10.84
N SER A 73 2.60 -0.68 11.74
CA SER A 73 3.75 -1.49 11.38
C SER A 73 3.30 -2.66 10.53
N VAL A 74 2.13 -3.17 10.82
CA VAL A 74 1.59 -4.32 10.12
C VAL A 74 0.11 -4.10 9.90
N LEU A 75 -0.36 -4.40 8.71
CA LEU A 75 -1.78 -4.38 8.43
C LEU A 75 -2.26 -5.81 8.43
N HIS A 76 -3.33 -6.08 9.17
CA HIS A 76 -3.96 -7.38 9.11
C HIS A 76 -5.27 -7.18 8.36
N LEU A 77 -5.35 -7.70 7.15
CA LEU A 77 -6.51 -7.51 6.30
C LEU A 77 -7.36 -8.77 6.29
N PRO A 78 -8.68 -8.62 6.48
CA PRO A 78 -9.54 -9.80 6.38
C PRO A 78 -9.33 -10.46 5.05
N ILE A 79 -9.22 -11.77 5.04
CA ILE A 79 -8.92 -12.46 3.82
C ILE A 79 -9.97 -12.22 2.74
N GLN A 80 -11.22 -12.01 3.14
CA GLN A 80 -12.26 -11.72 2.17
C GLN A 80 -12.13 -10.37 1.53
N SER A 81 -11.38 -9.45 2.12
CA SER A 81 -11.21 -8.14 1.54
C SER A 81 -10.04 -8.10 0.58
N VAL A 82 -9.20 -9.12 0.58
CA VAL A 82 -8.03 -9.13 -0.28
C VAL A 82 -8.44 -9.70 -1.62
N LEU A 83 -8.34 -8.90 -2.66
CA LEU A 83 -8.77 -9.31 -3.98
C LEU A 83 -7.65 -9.95 -4.78
N ARG A 84 -6.42 -9.53 -4.52
CA ARG A 84 -5.33 -10.03 -5.32
C ARG A 84 -3.99 -9.68 -4.68
N VAL A 85 -3.04 -10.59 -4.76
CA VAL A 85 -1.68 -10.34 -4.34
C VAL A 85 -0.79 -10.83 -5.47
N GLU A 86 0.09 -9.97 -5.94
CA GLU A 86 1.00 -10.34 -7.01
C GLU A 86 2.42 -10.07 -6.58
N GLU A 87 3.32 -10.99 -6.81
CA GLU A 87 4.72 -10.71 -6.58
C GLU A 87 5.21 -10.06 -7.88
N VAL A 88 5.76 -8.86 -7.78
CA VAL A 88 6.14 -8.09 -8.95
C VAL A 88 7.61 -7.74 -8.92
N ALA A 89 8.16 -7.46 -10.07
CA ALA A 89 9.56 -7.10 -10.16
C ALA A 89 9.79 -5.63 -9.90
N LYS A 90 8.83 -4.80 -10.25
CA LYS A 90 8.94 -3.38 -10.07
C LYS A 90 7.72 -2.79 -9.45
N ARG A 91 7.92 -1.71 -8.73
CA ARG A 91 6.83 -1.02 -8.11
C ARG A 91 6.08 -0.20 -9.15
N GLY A 92 4.79 -0.25 -9.10
CA GLY A 92 3.99 0.61 -9.95
C GLY A 92 3.40 1.72 -9.12
N GLN A 93 2.33 2.30 -9.60
CA GLN A 93 1.67 3.41 -8.94
C GLN A 93 0.62 2.88 -7.96
N CYS A 94 0.56 3.46 -6.78
CA CYS A 94 -0.51 3.14 -5.86
C CYS A 94 -1.79 3.78 -6.37
N LEU A 95 -2.89 3.07 -6.26
CA LEU A 95 -4.16 3.55 -6.79
C LEU A 95 -5.30 3.29 -5.83
N ILE A 96 -6.31 4.13 -5.91
CA ILE A 96 -7.57 3.91 -5.23
C ILE A 96 -8.64 3.97 -6.31
N ARG A 97 -9.49 2.95 -6.38
CA ARG A 97 -10.54 2.91 -7.39
C ARG A 97 -11.88 2.80 -6.73
N ASP A 98 -12.89 3.34 -7.38
CA ASP A 98 -14.24 3.21 -6.92
C ASP A 98 -14.63 1.75 -7.08
N ARG A 99 -15.21 1.17 -6.06
CA ARG A 99 -15.54 -0.24 -6.08
C ARG A 99 -16.54 -0.59 -7.18
N LYS A 100 -17.50 0.28 -7.42
CA LYS A 100 -18.51 0.00 -8.42
C LYS A 100 -18.09 0.32 -9.82
N SER A 101 -17.59 1.50 -10.06
CA SER A 101 -17.25 1.91 -11.41
C SER A 101 -15.87 1.46 -11.84
N GLY A 102 -14.99 1.19 -10.88
CA GLY A 102 -13.62 0.87 -11.21
C GLY A 102 -12.79 2.08 -11.58
N GLU A 103 -13.38 3.27 -11.54
CA GLU A 103 -12.65 4.44 -11.93
C GLU A 103 -11.68 4.87 -10.86
N LYS A 104 -10.56 5.42 -11.29
CA LYS A 104 -9.56 5.89 -10.39
C LYS A 104 -10.08 7.05 -9.59
N VAL A 105 -9.87 7.03 -8.31
CA VAL A 105 -10.27 8.10 -7.43
C VAL A 105 -9.02 8.86 -7.04
N THR A 106 -9.01 10.16 -7.30
CA THR A 106 -7.88 10.98 -6.94
C THR A 106 -8.30 11.85 -5.77
N PRO A 107 -7.63 11.74 -4.65
CA PRO A 107 -8.01 12.56 -3.51
C PRO A 107 -7.75 14.02 -3.81
N PHE A 108 -8.55 14.88 -3.26
CA PHE A 108 -8.31 16.29 -3.41
C PHE A 108 -7.08 16.63 -2.60
N PRO A 109 -6.23 17.49 -3.10
CA PRO A 109 -5.12 17.96 -2.31
C PRO A 109 -5.68 18.65 -1.09
N VAL A 110 -4.96 18.60 -0.02
CA VAL A 110 -5.39 19.26 1.18
C VAL A 110 -5.36 20.73 0.92
N SER A 111 -6.48 21.36 0.94
CA SER A 111 -6.51 22.77 0.69
C SER A 111 -6.46 23.51 1.95
N PRO A 112 -5.87 24.64 1.95
CA PRO A 112 -5.90 25.47 3.12
C PRO A 112 -7.31 25.84 3.39
N PRO A 113 -7.69 25.73 4.56
CA PRO A 113 -9.03 26.03 4.91
C PRO A 113 -9.39 27.40 4.55
N SER A 114 -8.44 28.14 4.45
CA SER A 114 -8.76 29.44 4.17
C SER A 114 -9.58 29.56 3.04
N ARG A 115 -9.45 28.80 2.24
CA ARG A 115 -10.09 29.08 1.25
C ARG A 115 -11.31 29.07 1.45
N SER A 116 -11.61 28.66 2.07
CA SER A 116 -12.83 28.56 2.16
C SER A 116 -13.40 29.61 2.64
N SER A 117 -13.07 30.18 3.02
CA SER A 117 -13.72 31.02 3.53
C SER A 117 -14.11 31.75 2.89
N SER A 118 -14.18 31.72 2.64
CA SER A 118 -14.49 32.36 2.10
C SER A 118 -15.10 32.50 1.95
#